data_db4895fa580fbf9bbb07f75ec96a62c0
#
_entry.id   db4895fa580fbf9bbb07f75ec96a62c0
#
_cell.length_a   1.000
_cell.length_b   1.000
_cell.length_c   1.000
_cell.angle_alpha   90.00
_cell.angle_beta   90.00
_cell.angle_gamma   90.00
#
_symmetry.space_group_name_H-M   'P 1'
#
loop_
_entity.id
_entity.type
_entity.pdbx_description
1 polymer ?
#
loop_
_entity_poly.entity_id
_entity_poly.type
_entity_poly.pdbx_seq_one_letter_code
_entity_poly.pdbx_strand_id
1 'polypeptide(L)'
;PTSGELKGIKDFLQTGPQRLTIAQMLAENEKKIVDQASKALWRRRPDFIAPGGNAYGQKQRALCLRDYGWYLRLITYGIIAGDKDPIEDIGLVGVREMYNALDVPVPGMVAAIECLKDASLALLTEAQSAEAAPYFDYIIQAMSS
;
A
#
# COMPACT_ATOMS: atom_id res chain seq x y z
N PRO A 1 -3.13 29.36 17.67
CA PRO A 1 -3.00 28.51 16.48
C PRO A 1 -3.41 29.29 15.21
N THR A 2 -2.79 28.96 14.09
CA THR A 2 -3.11 29.52 12.80
C THR A 2 -4.47 29.01 12.31
N SER A 3 -5.08 29.70 11.33
CA SER A 3 -6.31 29.22 10.70
C SER A 3 -6.11 27.89 9.98
N GLY A 4 -4.91 27.62 9.45
CA GLY A 4 -4.57 26.32 8.86
C GLY A 4 -4.50 25.20 9.89
N GLU A 5 -3.95 25.48 11.07
CA GLU A 5 -3.90 24.51 12.18
C GLU A 5 -5.31 24.19 12.71
N LEU A 6 -6.17 25.19 12.87
CA LEU A 6 -7.56 25.00 13.28
C LEU A 6 -8.34 24.18 12.28
N LYS A 7 -8.14 24.42 10.98
CA LYS A 7 -8.74 23.62 9.92
C LYS A 7 -8.31 22.18 10.00
N GLY A 8 -7.01 21.93 10.21
CA GLY A 8 -6.46 20.58 10.35
C GLY A 8 -7.07 19.83 11.53
N ILE A 9 -7.23 20.49 12.69
CA ILE A 9 -7.88 19.90 13.87
C ILE A 9 -9.35 19.59 13.55
N LYS A 10 -10.05 20.50 12.93
CA LYS A 10 -11.46 20.32 12.57
C LYS A 10 -11.64 19.17 11.59
N ASP A 11 -10.81 19.09 10.55
CA ASP A 11 -10.84 18.02 9.57
C ASP A 11 -10.56 16.67 10.24
N PHE A 12 -9.59 16.61 11.17
CA PHE A 12 -9.29 15.40 11.95
C PHE A 12 -10.49 14.95 12.78
N LEU A 13 -11.18 15.87 13.46
CA LEU A 13 -12.35 15.55 14.26
C LEU A 13 -13.51 15.02 13.42
N GLN A 14 -13.66 15.51 12.18
CA GLN A 14 -14.73 15.09 11.28
C GLN A 14 -14.44 13.76 10.59
N THR A 15 -13.20 13.53 10.12
CA THR A 15 -12.84 12.38 9.28
C THR A 15 -11.99 11.34 10.00
N GLY A 16 -11.38 11.71 11.15
CA GLY A 16 -10.51 10.83 11.92
C GLY A 16 -11.13 9.50 12.32
N PRO A 17 -12.37 9.48 12.87
CA PRO A 17 -13.01 8.22 13.25
C PRO A 17 -13.19 7.25 12.08
N GLN A 18 -13.55 7.75 10.90
CA GLN A 18 -13.66 6.90 9.69
C GLN A 18 -12.31 6.36 9.26
N ARG A 19 -11.26 7.21 9.27
CA ARG A 19 -9.92 6.76 8.93
C ARG A 19 -9.38 5.72 9.90
N LEU A 20 -9.65 5.87 11.20
CA LEU A 20 -9.28 4.86 12.20
C LEU A 20 -10.00 3.54 11.96
N THR A 21 -11.28 3.57 11.59
CA THR A 21 -12.05 2.37 11.27
C THR A 21 -11.46 1.67 10.04
N ILE A 22 -11.13 2.41 8.98
CA ILE A 22 -10.49 1.87 7.78
C ILE A 22 -9.14 1.23 8.14
N ALA A 23 -8.30 1.95 8.87
CA ALA A 23 -6.99 1.47 9.28
C ALA A 23 -7.09 0.18 10.10
N GLN A 24 -8.06 0.11 11.00
CA GLN A 24 -8.30 -1.08 11.81
C GLN A 24 -8.72 -2.27 10.93
N MET A 25 -9.61 -2.06 9.98
CA MET A 25 -10.04 -3.13 9.06
C MET A 25 -8.87 -3.64 8.22
N LEU A 26 -8.03 -2.76 7.71
CA LEU A 26 -6.86 -3.15 6.93
C LEU A 26 -5.84 -3.91 7.80
N ALA A 27 -5.58 -3.44 9.00
CA ALA A 27 -4.64 -4.07 9.91
C ALA A 27 -5.11 -5.46 10.35
N GLU A 28 -6.39 -5.61 10.70
CA GLU A 28 -6.96 -6.89 11.12
C GLU A 28 -7.00 -7.92 9.98
N ASN A 29 -7.05 -7.46 8.73
CA ASN A 29 -7.13 -8.31 7.55
C ASN A 29 -5.84 -8.34 6.73
N GLU A 30 -4.72 -7.92 7.30
CA GLU A 30 -3.43 -7.83 6.58
C GLU A 30 -3.08 -9.14 5.88
N LYS A 31 -3.14 -10.26 6.58
CA LYS A 31 -2.79 -11.57 6.03
C LYS A 31 -3.67 -11.95 4.85
N LYS A 32 -4.98 -11.72 4.97
CA LYS A 32 -5.94 -12.00 3.91
C LYS A 32 -5.71 -11.11 2.69
N ILE A 33 -5.48 -9.82 2.93
CA ILE A 33 -5.23 -8.83 1.86
C ILE A 33 -3.96 -9.20 1.10
N VAL A 34 -2.88 -9.48 1.82
CA VAL A 34 -1.59 -9.85 1.22
C VAL A 34 -1.71 -11.15 0.41
N ASP A 35 -2.43 -12.15 0.94
CA ASP A 35 -2.67 -13.41 0.23
C ASP A 35 -3.44 -13.18 -1.07
N GLN A 36 -4.52 -12.42 -1.04
CA GLN A 36 -5.33 -12.13 -2.23
C GLN A 36 -4.57 -11.28 -3.24
N ALA A 37 -3.85 -10.26 -2.77
CA ALA A 37 -3.05 -9.40 -3.64
C ALA A 37 -1.95 -10.17 -4.36
N SER A 38 -1.23 -11.02 -3.64
CA SER A 38 -0.16 -11.82 -4.22
C SER A 38 -0.68 -12.81 -5.26
N LYS A 39 -1.80 -13.48 -4.98
CA LYS A 39 -2.44 -14.39 -5.96
C LYS A 39 -2.88 -13.65 -7.22
N ALA A 40 -3.43 -12.45 -7.08
CA ALA A 40 -3.81 -11.62 -8.22
C ALA A 40 -2.57 -11.19 -9.03
N LEU A 41 -1.48 -10.84 -8.33
CA LEU A 41 -0.22 -10.48 -8.98
C LEU A 41 0.37 -11.65 -9.78
N TRP A 42 0.35 -12.88 -9.21
CA TRP A 42 0.87 -14.06 -9.91
C TRP A 42 0.04 -14.38 -11.16
N ARG A 43 -1.27 -14.13 -11.13
CA ARG A 43 -2.11 -14.29 -12.32
C ARG A 43 -1.83 -13.23 -13.37
N ARG A 44 -1.61 -11.99 -12.95
CA ARG A 44 -1.31 -10.86 -13.83
C ARG A 44 0.09 -10.91 -14.40
N ARG A 45 1.05 -11.35 -13.59
CA ARG A 45 2.48 -11.43 -13.94
C ARG A 45 3.03 -12.83 -13.59
N PRO A 46 2.66 -13.86 -14.38
CA PRO A 46 3.15 -15.22 -14.14
C PRO A 46 4.66 -15.35 -14.30
N ASP A 47 5.30 -14.43 -15.01
CA ASP A 47 6.75 -14.36 -15.15
C ASP A 47 7.46 -14.18 -13.79
N PHE A 48 6.81 -13.57 -12.79
CA PHE A 48 7.40 -13.36 -11.47
C PHE A 48 7.64 -14.65 -10.71
N ILE A 49 6.80 -15.65 -10.92
CA ILE A 49 6.90 -16.95 -10.23
C ILE A 49 7.51 -18.06 -11.12
N ALA A 50 7.86 -17.72 -12.35
CA ALA A 50 8.57 -18.61 -13.27
C ALA A 50 10.08 -18.59 -12.98
N PRO A 51 10.85 -19.59 -13.45
CA PRO A 51 12.31 -19.58 -13.29
C PRO A 51 12.93 -18.29 -13.79
N GLY A 52 13.79 -17.68 -12.97
CA GLY A 52 14.38 -16.36 -13.25
C GLY A 52 13.54 -15.17 -12.78
N GLY A 53 12.31 -15.39 -12.33
CA GLY A 53 11.44 -14.35 -11.80
C GLY A 53 11.76 -13.96 -10.36
N ASN A 54 11.39 -12.74 -9.98
CA ASN A 54 11.72 -12.17 -8.66
C ASN A 54 11.02 -12.86 -7.50
N ALA A 55 9.97 -13.62 -7.75
CA ALA A 55 9.22 -14.38 -6.74
C ALA A 55 9.32 -15.89 -6.97
N TYR A 56 10.32 -16.33 -7.73
CA TYR A 56 10.52 -17.75 -7.97
C TYR A 56 11.10 -18.44 -6.73
N GLY A 57 10.43 -19.51 -6.31
CA GLY A 57 10.83 -20.30 -5.14
C GLY A 57 10.26 -19.77 -3.82
N GLN A 58 10.28 -20.63 -2.79
CA GLN A 58 9.66 -20.33 -1.49
C GLN A 58 10.27 -19.12 -0.80
N LYS A 59 11.60 -19.01 -0.82
CA LYS A 59 12.32 -17.93 -0.17
C LYS A 59 11.96 -16.58 -0.78
N GLN A 60 12.01 -16.46 -2.10
CA GLN A 60 11.70 -15.22 -2.81
C GLN A 60 10.23 -14.85 -2.65
N ARG A 61 9.36 -15.84 -2.69
CA ARG A 61 7.93 -15.63 -2.46
C ARG A 61 7.64 -15.09 -1.06
N ALA A 62 8.29 -15.66 -0.04
CA ALA A 62 8.17 -15.20 1.34
C ALA A 62 8.64 -13.73 1.49
N LEU A 63 9.72 -13.33 0.82
CA LEU A 63 10.21 -11.96 0.82
C LEU A 63 9.19 -11.01 0.17
N CYS A 64 8.57 -11.42 -0.93
CA CYS A 64 7.51 -10.63 -1.57
C CYS A 64 6.30 -10.42 -0.64
N LEU A 65 5.86 -11.45 0.04
CA LEU A 65 4.73 -11.36 0.99
C LEU A 65 5.08 -10.44 2.16
N ARG A 66 6.30 -10.52 2.67
CA ARG A 66 6.80 -9.62 3.72
C ARG A 66 6.74 -8.16 3.25
N ASP A 67 7.20 -7.90 2.04
CA ASP A 67 7.19 -6.55 1.48
C ASP A 67 5.77 -6.02 1.28
N TYR A 68 4.85 -6.86 0.83
CA TYR A 68 3.43 -6.51 0.76
C TYR A 68 2.89 -6.07 2.13
N GLY A 69 3.18 -6.82 3.18
CA GLY A 69 2.77 -6.47 4.53
C GLY A 69 3.34 -5.12 4.96
N TRP A 70 4.59 -4.84 4.62
CA TRP A 70 5.25 -3.57 4.91
C TRP A 70 4.56 -2.41 4.20
N TYR A 71 4.26 -2.54 2.91
CA TYR A 71 3.54 -1.50 2.15
C TYR A 71 2.15 -1.25 2.71
N LEU A 72 1.44 -2.31 3.05
CA LEU A 72 0.10 -2.16 3.62
C LEU A 72 0.14 -1.41 4.96
N ARG A 73 1.11 -1.72 5.82
CA ARG A 73 1.29 -1.01 7.09
C ARG A 73 1.62 0.46 6.86
N LEU A 74 2.48 0.76 5.89
CA LEU A 74 2.84 2.13 5.54
C LEU A 74 1.61 2.94 5.10
N ILE A 75 0.80 2.36 4.22
CA ILE A 75 -0.45 2.97 3.76
C ILE A 75 -1.41 3.18 4.94
N THR A 76 -1.52 2.20 5.81
CA THR A 76 -2.35 2.28 7.02
C THR A 76 -1.92 3.46 7.91
N TYR A 77 -0.63 3.66 8.10
CA TYR A 77 -0.12 4.81 8.87
C TYR A 77 -0.50 6.14 8.21
N GLY A 78 -0.41 6.23 6.89
CA GLY A 78 -0.85 7.41 6.15
C GLY A 78 -2.33 7.70 6.35
N ILE A 79 -3.16 6.67 6.29
CA ILE A 79 -4.61 6.79 6.51
C ILE A 79 -4.91 7.28 7.93
N ILE A 80 -4.24 6.73 8.95
CA ILE A 80 -4.41 7.17 10.34
C ILE A 80 -4.04 8.64 10.49
N ALA A 81 -2.91 9.04 9.92
CA ALA A 81 -2.45 10.42 9.98
C ALA A 81 -3.32 11.38 9.17
N GLY A 82 -4.08 10.86 8.20
CA GLY A 82 -4.84 11.68 7.26
C GLY A 82 -3.95 12.48 6.32
N ASP A 83 -2.73 11.99 6.07
CA ASP A 83 -1.68 12.69 5.33
C ASP A 83 -0.80 11.67 4.60
N LYS A 84 -0.26 12.08 3.47
CA LYS A 84 0.65 11.29 2.65
C LYS A 84 2.11 11.40 3.10
N ASP A 85 2.45 12.35 3.97
CA ASP A 85 3.81 12.57 4.44
C ASP A 85 4.47 11.32 5.04
N PRO A 86 3.80 10.50 5.87
CA PRO A 86 4.40 9.26 6.34
C PRO A 86 4.79 8.31 5.22
N ILE A 87 3.99 8.26 4.14
CA ILE A 87 4.28 7.44 2.98
C ILE A 87 5.51 7.97 2.25
N GLU A 88 5.59 9.29 2.07
CA GLU A 88 6.71 9.93 1.40
C GLU A 88 8.00 9.79 2.20
N ASP A 89 7.97 10.15 3.49
CA ASP A 89 9.18 10.24 4.33
C ASP A 89 9.79 8.88 4.62
N ILE A 90 8.95 7.86 4.85
CA ILE A 90 9.43 6.53 5.24
C ILE A 90 9.47 5.59 4.03
N GLY A 91 8.42 5.65 3.20
CA GLY A 91 8.17 4.66 2.15
C GLY A 91 8.95 4.89 0.88
N LEU A 92 8.85 6.09 0.29
CA LEU A 92 9.40 6.32 -1.05
C LEU A 92 10.91 6.35 -1.09
N VAL A 93 11.57 6.85 -0.04
CA VAL A 93 13.04 6.81 0.09
C VAL A 93 13.49 5.36 0.20
N GLY A 94 12.88 4.58 1.09
CA GLY A 94 13.19 3.16 1.27
C GLY A 94 12.92 2.33 0.02
N VAL A 95 11.82 2.62 -0.69
CA VAL A 95 11.47 1.95 -1.94
C VAL A 95 12.53 2.16 -3.02
N ARG A 96 12.97 3.40 -3.21
CA ARG A 96 14.02 3.71 -4.20
C ARG A 96 15.32 3.00 -3.89
N GLU A 97 15.70 2.91 -2.62
CA GLU A 97 16.88 2.18 -2.19
C GLU A 97 16.72 0.67 -2.42
N MET A 98 15.56 0.11 -2.13
CA MET A 98 15.26 -1.31 -2.39
C MET A 98 15.29 -1.63 -3.88
N TYR A 99 14.76 -0.77 -4.72
CA TYR A 99 14.80 -0.93 -6.18
C TYR A 99 16.22 -1.04 -6.70
N ASN A 100 17.08 -0.13 -6.25
CA ASN A 100 18.46 -0.10 -6.67
C ASN A 100 19.21 -1.35 -6.19
N ALA A 101 18.83 -1.93 -5.06
CA ALA A 101 19.47 -3.09 -4.47
C ALA A 101 18.98 -4.42 -5.04
N LEU A 102 17.69 -4.53 -5.38
CA LEU A 102 17.04 -5.80 -5.76
C LEU A 102 16.78 -5.91 -7.27
N ASP A 103 17.04 -4.85 -8.03
CA ASP A 103 16.86 -4.82 -9.48
C ASP A 103 15.45 -5.24 -9.94
N VAL A 104 14.43 -4.83 -9.17
CA VAL A 104 13.03 -5.13 -9.47
C VAL A 104 12.50 -4.15 -10.51
N PRO A 105 11.90 -4.61 -11.62
CA PRO A 105 11.34 -3.71 -12.62
C PRO A 105 10.22 -2.83 -12.07
N VAL A 106 10.27 -1.53 -12.31
CA VAL A 106 9.25 -0.56 -11.86
C VAL A 106 7.83 -0.96 -12.27
N PRO A 107 7.57 -1.42 -13.53
CA PRO A 107 6.22 -1.85 -13.90
C PRO A 107 5.67 -3.00 -13.05
N GLY A 108 6.54 -3.88 -12.58
CA GLY A 108 6.14 -4.98 -11.68
C GLY A 108 5.68 -4.49 -10.32
N MET A 109 6.33 -3.44 -9.82
CA MET A 109 5.95 -2.85 -8.53
C MET A 109 4.63 -2.08 -8.63
N VAL A 110 4.41 -1.38 -9.74
CA VAL A 110 3.13 -0.71 -9.99
C VAL A 110 2.00 -1.75 -10.00
N ALA A 111 2.18 -2.85 -10.72
CA ALA A 111 1.21 -3.94 -10.73
C ALA A 111 0.98 -4.51 -9.32
N ALA A 112 2.05 -4.67 -8.53
CA ALA A 112 1.94 -5.16 -7.16
C ALA A 112 1.08 -4.24 -6.28
N ILE A 113 1.31 -2.92 -6.33
CA ILE A 113 0.55 -1.97 -5.53
C ILE A 113 -0.89 -1.84 -6.03
N GLU A 114 -1.13 -1.93 -7.33
CA GLU A 114 -2.49 -1.99 -7.87
C GLU A 114 -3.26 -3.19 -7.34
N CYS A 115 -2.64 -4.37 -7.30
CA CYS A 115 -3.25 -5.57 -6.73
C CYS A 115 -3.50 -5.42 -5.22
N LEU A 116 -2.59 -4.77 -4.50
CA LEU A 116 -2.75 -4.49 -3.06
C LEU A 116 -3.94 -3.55 -2.83
N LYS A 117 -4.07 -2.51 -3.65
CA LYS A 117 -5.20 -1.59 -3.62
C LYS A 117 -6.52 -2.35 -3.82
N ASP A 118 -6.62 -3.14 -4.88
CA ASP A 118 -7.85 -3.84 -5.21
C ASP A 118 -8.27 -4.81 -4.09
N ALA A 119 -7.33 -5.58 -3.54
CA ALA A 119 -7.60 -6.50 -2.46
C ALA A 119 -8.01 -5.78 -1.16
N SER A 120 -7.43 -4.62 -0.89
CA SER A 120 -7.75 -3.80 0.28
C SER A 120 -9.14 -3.17 0.15
N LEU A 121 -9.42 -2.53 -0.98
CA LEU A 121 -10.69 -1.85 -1.20
C LEU A 121 -11.88 -2.81 -1.27
N ALA A 122 -11.66 -4.06 -1.65
CA ALA A 122 -12.70 -5.09 -1.69
C ALA A 122 -13.32 -5.37 -0.30
N LEU A 123 -12.62 -5.06 0.77
CA LEU A 123 -13.10 -5.24 2.16
C LEU A 123 -13.81 -4.01 2.70
N LEU A 124 -13.78 -2.90 1.99
CA LEU A 124 -14.28 -1.61 2.44
C LEU A 124 -15.61 -1.27 1.78
N THR A 125 -16.39 -0.42 2.43
CA THR A 125 -17.58 0.17 1.82
C THR A 125 -17.16 1.14 0.71
N GLU A 126 -18.11 1.57 -0.12
CA GLU A 126 -17.83 2.53 -1.18
C GLU A 126 -17.25 3.85 -0.62
N ALA A 127 -17.83 4.37 0.46
CA ALA A 127 -17.34 5.59 1.11
C ALA A 127 -15.94 5.40 1.71
N GLN A 128 -15.68 4.26 2.36
CA GLN A 128 -14.37 3.92 2.91
C GLN A 128 -13.33 3.76 1.79
N SER A 129 -13.71 3.12 0.68
CA SER A 129 -12.84 2.97 -0.49
C SER A 129 -12.45 4.31 -1.08
N ALA A 130 -13.39 5.25 -1.20
CA ALA A 130 -13.11 6.59 -1.69
C ALA A 130 -12.12 7.33 -0.80
N GLU A 131 -12.19 7.14 0.52
CA GLU A 131 -11.26 7.74 1.48
C GLU A 131 -9.87 7.10 1.41
N ALA A 132 -9.79 5.78 1.26
CA ALA A 132 -8.53 5.03 1.28
C ALA A 132 -7.78 5.04 -0.06
N ALA A 133 -8.48 5.07 -1.19
CA ALA A 133 -7.89 4.96 -2.52
C ALA A 133 -6.74 5.95 -2.79
N PRO A 134 -6.82 7.24 -2.41
CA PRO A 134 -5.76 8.21 -2.68
C PRO A 134 -4.40 7.84 -2.09
N TYR A 135 -4.37 7.09 -0.98
CA TYR A 135 -3.12 6.67 -0.34
C TYR A 135 -2.39 5.61 -1.16
N PHE A 136 -3.13 4.67 -1.75
CA PHE A 136 -2.58 3.70 -2.70
C PHE A 136 -2.13 4.39 -3.99
N ASP A 137 -2.96 5.26 -4.53
CA ASP A 137 -2.71 5.96 -5.78
C ASP A 137 -1.47 6.86 -5.70
N TYR A 138 -1.20 7.42 -4.52
CA TYR A 138 0.00 8.22 -4.29
C TYR A 138 1.27 7.41 -4.52
N ILE A 139 1.32 6.17 -4.00
CA ILE A 139 2.47 5.29 -4.22
C ILE A 139 2.56 4.88 -5.69
N ILE A 140 1.43 4.51 -6.30
CA ILE A 140 1.39 4.11 -7.71
C ILE A 140 1.93 5.21 -8.61
N GLN A 141 1.51 6.46 -8.39
CA GLN A 141 1.97 7.61 -9.17
C GLN A 141 3.45 7.89 -8.94
N ALA A 142 3.92 7.79 -7.70
CA ALA A 142 5.33 8.02 -7.38
C ALA A 142 6.23 6.98 -8.02
N MET A 143 5.77 5.73 -8.16
CA MET A 143 6.52 4.67 -8.83
C MET A 143 6.47 4.77 -10.35
N SER A 144 5.47 5.46 -10.89
CA SER A 144 5.25 5.58 -12.33
C SER A 144 5.95 6.80 -12.95
N SER A 145 6.45 7.70 -12.11
CA SER A 145 7.09 8.94 -12.56
C SER A 145 8.60 8.82 -12.76
#